data_3c8c24a154e4e895cbead493afc10550
#
_entry.id   3c8c24a154e4e895cbead493afc10550
#
_cell.length_a   1.000
_cell.length_b   1.000
_cell.length_c   1.000
_cell.angle_alpha   90.00
_cell.angle_beta   90.00
_cell.angle_gamma   90.00
#
_symmetry.space_group_name_H-M   'P 1'
#
loop_
_entity.id
_entity.type
_entity.pdbx_description
1 polymer ?
#
loop_
_entity_poly.entity_id
_entity_poly.type
_entity_poly.pdbx_seq_one_letter_code
_entity_poly.pdbx_strand_id
1 'polypeptide(L)'
;MKLTCGEGSVKFEVLEVEPLTKAAFVPFGDVIEVDGAERRLINNGTTERFHDLAHVEAAGTDARVLINIFRGQSFAAPIDIVMMERHPFGSQAFIPLNGRSFLVVVAEDAEGKPARPRAFLARGDQGVNYWRNVWHHPLVSLEQTSDFLIVDRAGIEDNLEEYFLLDVAYRIETIPAFETQI
;
A
#
# COMPACT_ATOMS: atom_id res chain seq x y z
N MET A 1 46.09 -8.83 0.28
CA MET A 1 45.44 -7.73 -0.42
C MET A 1 44.09 -7.55 0.29
N LYS A 2 43.97 -6.56 1.19
CA LYS A 2 42.74 -6.30 1.95
C LYS A 2 41.83 -5.45 1.07
N LEU A 3 40.68 -6.00 0.69
CA LEU A 3 39.58 -5.25 0.12
C LEU A 3 38.94 -4.42 1.26
N THR A 4 39.20 -3.13 1.27
CA THR A 4 38.46 -2.18 2.09
C THR A 4 37.11 -1.94 1.41
N CYS A 5 36.05 -2.54 1.92
CA CYS A 5 34.68 -2.12 1.64
C CYS A 5 34.50 -0.70 2.20
N GLY A 6 34.28 0.28 1.34
CA GLY A 6 33.89 1.62 1.77
C GLY A 6 32.52 1.55 2.42
N GLU A 7 32.44 1.85 3.72
CA GLU A 7 31.20 2.06 4.45
C GLU A 7 30.55 3.38 3.95
N GLY A 8 29.79 3.30 2.86
CA GLY A 8 28.84 4.34 2.52
C GLY A 8 27.66 4.21 3.47
N SER A 9 27.52 5.08 4.46
CA SER A 9 26.33 5.13 5.30
C SER A 9 25.14 5.54 4.41
N VAL A 10 24.07 4.75 4.38
CA VAL A 10 22.83 5.11 3.72
C VAL A 10 22.31 6.40 4.33
N LYS A 11 22.05 7.41 3.50
CA LYS A 11 21.44 8.67 3.94
C LYS A 11 19.94 8.45 4.11
N PHE A 12 19.40 8.81 5.28
CA PHE A 12 17.97 8.82 5.53
C PHE A 12 17.37 10.22 5.32
N GLU A 13 16.26 10.27 4.59
CA GLU A 13 15.42 11.47 4.45
C GLU A 13 14.07 11.23 5.13
N VAL A 14 13.57 12.24 5.84
CA VAL A 14 12.29 12.12 6.54
C VAL A 14 11.12 12.15 5.55
N LEU A 15 10.19 11.21 5.72
CA LEU A 15 8.88 11.20 5.09
C LEU A 15 7.82 11.67 6.08
N GLU A 16 7.12 12.72 5.68
CA GLU A 16 5.91 13.14 6.39
C GLU A 16 4.75 12.21 6.01
N VAL A 17 3.89 11.94 7.00
CA VAL A 17 2.72 11.08 6.82
C VAL A 17 1.49 11.96 6.59
N GLU A 18 0.85 11.77 5.45
CA GLU A 18 -0.37 12.46 5.04
C GLU A 18 -1.62 11.62 5.36
N PRO A 19 -2.80 12.22 5.59
CA PRO A 19 -4.05 11.46 5.62
C PRO A 19 -4.31 10.80 4.25
N LEU A 20 -4.74 9.53 4.26
CA LEU A 20 -5.16 8.88 3.01
C LEU A 20 -6.47 9.47 2.52
N THR A 21 -6.47 10.01 1.31
CA THR A 21 -7.66 10.52 0.62
C THR A 21 -7.69 10.04 -0.83
N LYS A 22 -8.90 9.86 -1.40
CA LYS A 22 -9.06 9.50 -2.81
C LYS A 22 -8.28 10.44 -3.72
N ALA A 23 -8.37 11.76 -3.49
CA ALA A 23 -7.71 12.76 -4.34
C ALA A 23 -6.18 12.67 -4.30
N ALA A 24 -5.59 12.44 -3.12
CA ALA A 24 -4.14 12.33 -2.97
C ALA A 24 -3.58 11.01 -3.50
N PHE A 25 -4.41 9.97 -3.54
CA PHE A 25 -4.01 8.61 -3.93
C PHE A 25 -4.21 8.31 -5.42
N VAL A 26 -4.90 9.17 -6.18
CA VAL A 26 -5.17 8.99 -7.63
C VAL A 26 -3.96 8.52 -8.46
N PRO A 27 -2.71 8.98 -8.24
CA PRO A 27 -1.58 8.49 -9.04
C PRO A 27 -1.19 7.03 -8.80
N PHE A 28 -1.68 6.43 -7.70
CA PHE A 28 -1.20 5.14 -7.21
C PHE A 28 -2.27 4.05 -7.23
N GLY A 29 -3.55 4.42 -7.25
CA GLY A 29 -4.60 3.44 -7.15
C GLY A 29 -5.92 3.99 -6.62
N ASP A 30 -6.71 3.07 -6.07
CA ASP A 30 -8.03 3.35 -5.53
C ASP A 30 -8.00 3.32 -4.00
N VAL A 31 -8.75 4.20 -3.36
CA VAL A 31 -9.08 4.09 -1.93
C VAL A 31 -10.44 3.42 -1.81
N ILE A 32 -10.45 2.27 -1.13
CA ILE A 32 -11.65 1.44 -0.91
C ILE A 32 -12.32 1.93 0.37
N GLU A 33 -13.35 2.76 0.24
CA GLU A 33 -14.12 3.32 1.36
C GLU A 33 -15.55 3.65 0.93
N VAL A 34 -16.45 3.70 1.89
CA VAL A 34 -17.87 3.99 1.64
C VAL A 34 -18.15 5.47 1.37
N ASP A 35 -17.31 6.36 1.91
CA ASP A 35 -17.45 7.81 1.74
C ASP A 35 -17.33 8.22 0.28
N GLY A 36 -18.34 8.96 -0.21
CA GLY A 36 -18.41 9.40 -1.59
C GLY A 36 -18.61 8.30 -2.62
N ALA A 37 -18.86 7.04 -2.20
CA ALA A 37 -19.15 5.93 -3.10
C ALA A 37 -20.60 5.97 -3.61
N GLU A 38 -20.83 5.43 -4.81
CA GLU A 38 -22.17 5.22 -5.32
C GLU A 38 -22.89 4.18 -4.46
N ARG A 39 -23.98 4.59 -3.77
CA ARG A 39 -24.79 3.71 -2.95
C ARG A 39 -26.00 3.20 -3.70
N ARG A 40 -26.19 1.90 -3.75
CA ARG A 40 -27.36 1.23 -4.33
C ARG A 40 -28.05 0.36 -3.29
N LEU A 41 -29.37 0.52 -3.15
CA LEU A 41 -30.18 -0.41 -2.34
C LEU A 41 -30.50 -1.65 -3.17
N ILE A 42 -30.20 -2.82 -2.63
CA ILE A 42 -30.45 -4.13 -3.23
C ILE A 42 -31.22 -5.03 -2.25
N ASN A 43 -31.61 -6.23 -2.66
CA ASN A 43 -32.30 -7.21 -1.83
C ASN A 43 -33.57 -6.62 -1.16
N ASN A 44 -34.45 -6.00 -1.95
CA ASN A 44 -35.68 -5.35 -1.49
C ASN A 44 -35.41 -4.25 -0.40
N GLY A 45 -34.28 -3.56 -0.48
CA GLY A 45 -33.94 -2.46 0.43
C GLY A 45 -33.28 -2.88 1.75
N THR A 46 -32.96 -4.16 1.91
CA THR A 46 -32.32 -4.67 3.14
C THR A 46 -30.80 -4.54 3.13
N THR A 47 -30.18 -4.22 1.96
CA THR A 47 -28.74 -4.19 1.79
C THR A 47 -28.31 -2.94 1.04
N GLU A 48 -27.35 -2.24 1.59
CA GLU A 48 -26.66 -1.14 0.89
C GLU A 48 -25.43 -1.71 0.17
N ARG A 49 -25.36 -1.51 -1.14
CA ARG A 49 -24.18 -1.81 -1.92
C ARG A 49 -23.44 -0.54 -2.25
N PHE A 50 -22.22 -0.41 -1.78
CA PHE A 50 -21.27 0.61 -2.24
C PHE A 50 -20.54 0.07 -3.45
N HIS A 51 -20.77 0.71 -4.59
CA HIS A 51 -20.52 0.10 -5.89
C HIS A 51 -19.20 0.58 -6.48
N ASP A 52 -18.43 -0.37 -7.08
CA ASP A 52 -17.25 -0.09 -7.90
C ASP A 52 -16.18 0.73 -7.17
N LEU A 53 -15.71 0.19 -6.04
CA LEU A 53 -14.76 0.89 -5.17
C LEU A 53 -13.31 0.80 -5.63
N ALA A 54 -12.97 -0.19 -6.46
CA ALA A 54 -11.62 -0.40 -6.96
C ALA A 54 -11.62 -1.19 -8.27
N HIS A 55 -10.63 -0.91 -9.12
CA HIS A 55 -10.39 -1.63 -10.36
C HIS A 55 -9.32 -2.72 -10.17
N VAL A 56 -9.76 -3.98 -10.10
CA VAL A 56 -8.86 -5.13 -9.96
C VAL A 56 -8.38 -5.61 -11.32
N GLU A 57 -7.08 -5.69 -11.51
CA GLU A 57 -6.44 -6.20 -12.72
C GLU A 57 -5.67 -7.51 -12.47
N ALA A 58 -5.83 -8.46 -13.38
CA ALA A 58 -4.98 -9.65 -13.46
C ALA A 58 -4.64 -9.89 -14.93
N ALA A 59 -3.40 -9.63 -15.33
CA ALA A 59 -2.91 -9.72 -16.69
C ALA A 59 -1.90 -10.86 -16.84
N GLY A 60 -1.61 -11.24 -18.10
CA GLY A 60 -0.64 -12.28 -18.43
C GLY A 60 -1.29 -13.65 -18.68
N THR A 61 -0.43 -14.67 -18.81
CA THR A 61 -0.85 -16.03 -19.18
C THR A 61 -1.44 -16.76 -17.98
N ASP A 62 -2.59 -17.40 -18.17
CA ASP A 62 -3.33 -18.10 -17.11
C ASP A 62 -3.57 -17.24 -15.86
N ALA A 63 -3.71 -15.93 -16.08
CA ALA A 63 -3.93 -14.97 -15.01
C ALA A 63 -5.30 -15.18 -14.35
N ARG A 64 -5.32 -15.15 -13.03
CA ARG A 64 -6.55 -15.20 -12.23
C ARG A 64 -6.40 -14.39 -10.97
N VAL A 65 -7.51 -13.88 -10.47
CA VAL A 65 -7.58 -13.20 -9.19
C VAL A 65 -7.48 -14.19 -8.05
N LEU A 66 -6.70 -13.86 -7.02
CA LEU A 66 -6.60 -14.55 -5.75
C LEU A 66 -7.26 -13.76 -4.63
N ILE A 67 -7.73 -14.44 -3.63
CA ILE A 67 -8.11 -13.89 -2.33
C ILE A 67 -7.22 -14.54 -1.27
N ASN A 68 -6.48 -13.74 -0.54
CA ASN A 68 -5.55 -14.16 0.50
C ASN A 68 -5.82 -13.44 1.82
N ILE A 69 -5.27 -13.94 2.91
CA ILE A 69 -5.18 -13.23 4.18
C ILE A 69 -3.70 -13.03 4.51
N PHE A 70 -3.29 -11.77 4.66
CA PHE A 70 -1.97 -11.43 5.19
C PHE A 70 -2.10 -11.04 6.65
N ARG A 71 -1.28 -11.64 7.50
CA ARG A 71 -1.15 -11.27 8.90
C ARG A 71 0.13 -10.49 9.11
N GLY A 72 0.01 -9.16 9.21
CA GLY A 72 1.14 -8.25 9.43
C GLY A 72 1.42 -8.07 10.90
N GLN A 73 2.70 -8.20 11.29
CA GLN A 73 3.15 -7.75 12.61
C GLN A 73 3.13 -6.23 12.66
N SER A 74 2.94 -5.66 13.86
CA SER A 74 2.91 -4.22 14.03
C SER A 74 4.30 -3.59 13.97
N PHE A 75 4.36 -2.42 13.36
CA PHE A 75 5.50 -1.53 13.37
C PHE A 75 5.26 -0.38 14.35
N ALA A 76 6.35 0.14 14.90
CA ALA A 76 6.36 1.36 15.69
C ALA A 76 7.37 2.33 15.08
N ALA A 77 7.08 3.63 15.12
CA ALA A 77 8.01 4.65 14.67
C ALA A 77 9.27 4.69 15.57
N PRO A 78 10.48 4.99 15.05
CA PRO A 78 10.73 5.30 13.63
C PRO A 78 10.66 4.07 12.71
N ILE A 79 10.15 4.25 11.51
CA ILE A 79 10.02 3.19 10.50
C ILE A 79 10.92 3.53 9.30
N ASP A 80 11.85 2.63 8.98
CA ASP A 80 12.76 2.79 7.85
C ASP A 80 12.16 2.19 6.59
N ILE A 81 12.11 2.97 5.54
CA ILE A 81 11.69 2.59 4.19
C ILE A 81 12.97 2.40 3.38
N VAL A 82 13.41 1.16 3.25
CA VAL A 82 14.69 0.80 2.62
C VAL A 82 14.51 0.04 1.30
N MET A 83 13.28 -0.31 0.97
CA MET A 83 12.95 -0.98 -0.28
C MET A 83 11.52 -0.62 -0.72
N MET A 84 11.26 -0.82 -2.00
CA MET A 84 9.95 -0.75 -2.62
C MET A 84 9.77 -1.97 -3.52
N GLU A 85 8.53 -2.40 -3.70
CA GLU A 85 8.18 -3.47 -4.63
C GLU A 85 7.06 -3.02 -5.57
N ARG A 86 6.90 -3.72 -6.69
CA ARG A 86 5.76 -3.55 -7.60
C ARG A 86 5.36 -4.85 -8.25
N HIS A 87 4.13 -4.89 -8.75
CA HIS A 87 3.55 -6.05 -9.42
C HIS A 87 3.21 -5.71 -10.88
N PRO A 88 4.07 -6.10 -11.86
CA PRO A 88 3.89 -5.72 -13.27
C PRO A 88 2.64 -6.29 -13.94
N PHE A 89 2.08 -7.38 -13.42
CA PHE A 89 0.98 -8.10 -14.07
C PHE A 89 -0.33 -8.12 -13.27
N GLY A 90 -0.39 -7.46 -12.13
CA GLY A 90 -1.63 -7.41 -11.35
C GLY A 90 -1.71 -6.18 -10.45
N SER A 91 -2.93 -5.77 -10.14
CA SER A 91 -3.20 -4.89 -9.02
C SER A 91 -3.12 -5.67 -7.71
N GLN A 92 -2.99 -4.96 -6.59
CA GLN A 92 -3.00 -5.58 -5.27
C GLN A 92 -3.82 -4.74 -4.29
N ALA A 93 -4.90 -5.32 -3.77
CA ALA A 93 -5.74 -4.65 -2.79
C ALA A 93 -5.47 -5.14 -1.37
N PHE A 94 -5.51 -4.22 -0.42
CA PHE A 94 -5.39 -4.45 1.01
C PHE A 94 -6.60 -3.86 1.74
N ILE A 95 -7.36 -4.70 2.41
CA ILE A 95 -8.54 -4.32 3.19
C ILE A 95 -8.35 -4.80 4.63
N PRO A 96 -8.24 -3.90 5.62
CA PRO A 96 -8.07 -4.31 7.02
C PRO A 96 -9.33 -5.02 7.54
N LEU A 97 -9.16 -6.17 8.18
CA LEU A 97 -10.27 -6.98 8.70
C LEU A 97 -10.63 -6.66 10.14
N ASN A 98 -9.82 -5.91 10.84
CA ASN A 98 -9.97 -5.64 12.26
C ASN A 98 -10.10 -4.14 12.62
N GLY A 99 -10.33 -3.30 11.61
CA GLY A 99 -10.65 -1.89 11.81
C GLY A 99 -9.49 -1.06 12.38
N ARG A 100 -8.23 -1.49 12.17
CA ARG A 100 -7.05 -0.75 12.61
C ARG A 100 -6.41 0.02 11.48
N SER A 101 -5.81 1.14 11.85
CA SER A 101 -5.03 1.96 10.92
C SER A 101 -3.77 1.25 10.45
N PHE A 102 -3.31 1.63 9.26
CA PHE A 102 -2.07 1.13 8.68
C PHE A 102 -1.41 2.20 7.82
N LEU A 103 -0.12 2.06 7.56
CA LEU A 103 0.60 2.95 6.67
C LEU A 103 0.64 2.39 5.26
N VAL A 104 0.50 3.30 4.31
CA VAL A 104 0.62 3.06 2.87
C VAL A 104 1.75 3.93 2.36
N VAL A 105 2.82 3.31 1.85
CA VAL A 105 3.95 4.04 1.27
C VAL A 105 4.05 3.68 -0.20
N VAL A 106 3.98 4.67 -1.08
CA VAL A 106 3.91 4.50 -2.54
C VAL A 106 4.84 5.49 -3.23
N ALA A 107 5.25 5.16 -4.46
CA ALA A 107 6.04 6.06 -5.28
C ALA A 107 5.62 5.98 -6.75
N GLU A 108 5.76 7.10 -7.45
CA GLU A 108 5.67 7.13 -8.89
C GLU A 108 6.88 6.43 -9.52
N ASP A 109 6.74 5.96 -10.75
CA ASP A 109 7.86 5.38 -11.49
C ASP A 109 8.72 6.48 -12.12
N ALA A 110 10.01 6.43 -11.85
CA ALA A 110 11.03 7.29 -12.45
C ALA A 110 12.01 6.41 -13.25
N GLU A 111 11.70 6.18 -14.50
CA GLU A 111 12.53 5.39 -15.43
C GLU A 111 12.86 3.97 -14.91
N GLY A 112 11.86 3.28 -14.39
CA GLY A 112 11.97 1.93 -13.85
C GLY A 112 12.47 1.86 -12.41
N LYS A 113 12.50 2.98 -11.69
CA LYS A 113 12.88 3.08 -10.27
C LYS A 113 11.80 3.85 -9.50
N PRO A 114 11.63 3.60 -8.21
CA PRO A 114 10.75 4.43 -7.41
C PRO A 114 11.29 5.87 -7.30
N ALA A 115 10.46 6.84 -7.58
CA ALA A 115 10.71 8.25 -7.26
C ALA A 115 10.68 8.45 -5.73
N ARG A 116 10.77 9.71 -5.26
CA ARG A 116 10.58 10.00 -3.83
C ARG A 116 9.23 9.47 -3.36
N PRO A 117 9.19 8.59 -2.35
CA PRO A 117 7.93 8.05 -1.86
C PRO A 117 7.05 9.09 -1.17
N ARG A 118 5.76 8.79 -1.12
CA ARG A 118 4.77 9.43 -0.25
C ARG A 118 4.25 8.41 0.75
N ALA A 119 4.01 8.86 1.97
CA ALA A 119 3.47 8.02 3.04
C ALA A 119 2.07 8.52 3.44
N PHE A 120 1.12 7.60 3.55
CA PHE A 120 -0.26 7.89 3.93
C PHE A 120 -0.67 7.07 5.15
N LEU A 121 -1.42 7.70 6.05
CA LEU A 121 -2.10 7.00 7.13
C LEU A 121 -3.52 6.66 6.67
N ALA A 122 -3.77 5.36 6.52
CA ALA A 122 -5.10 4.84 6.23
C ALA A 122 -5.86 4.58 7.54
N ARG A 123 -7.14 4.99 7.58
CA ARG A 123 -8.04 4.63 8.68
C ARG A 123 -8.41 3.15 8.61
N GLY A 124 -8.87 2.60 9.73
CA GLY A 124 -9.26 1.20 9.81
C GLY A 124 -10.50 0.81 8.98
N ASP A 125 -11.24 1.79 8.48
CA ASP A 125 -12.38 1.62 7.56
C ASP A 125 -12.03 1.88 6.09
N GLN A 126 -10.76 2.17 5.82
CA GLN A 126 -10.22 2.35 4.47
C GLN A 126 -9.39 1.15 4.05
N GLY A 127 -9.56 0.70 2.82
CA GLY A 127 -8.61 -0.16 2.11
C GLY A 127 -7.95 0.61 0.97
N VAL A 128 -6.94 0.01 0.35
CA VAL A 128 -6.30 0.51 -0.86
C VAL A 128 -6.25 -0.58 -1.92
N ASN A 129 -6.23 -0.19 -3.17
CA ASN A 129 -5.89 -1.06 -4.30
C ASN A 129 -4.77 -0.39 -5.09
N TYR A 130 -3.54 -0.87 -4.98
CA TYR A 130 -2.45 -0.42 -5.84
C TYR A 130 -2.73 -0.86 -7.28
N TRP A 131 -2.68 0.07 -8.21
CA TRP A 131 -2.77 -0.29 -9.61
C TRP A 131 -1.55 -1.08 -10.05
N ARG A 132 -1.71 -1.83 -11.12
CA ARG A 132 -0.63 -2.61 -11.70
C ARG A 132 0.62 -1.75 -11.90
N ASN A 133 1.77 -2.29 -11.53
CA ASN A 133 3.09 -1.68 -11.72
C ASN A 133 3.37 -0.43 -10.87
N VAL A 134 2.58 -0.17 -9.84
CA VAL A 134 2.82 0.93 -8.88
C VAL A 134 3.83 0.49 -7.82
N TRP A 135 4.88 1.30 -7.62
CA TRP A 135 5.83 1.09 -6.55
C TRP A 135 5.18 1.32 -5.19
N HIS A 136 5.32 0.34 -4.30
CA HIS A 136 4.82 0.42 -2.93
C HIS A 136 5.76 -0.31 -1.97
N HIS A 137 5.72 0.09 -0.70
CA HIS A 137 6.40 -0.65 0.38
C HIS A 137 5.51 -1.80 0.83
N PRO A 138 6.07 -2.96 1.23
CA PRO A 138 5.30 -4.02 1.87
C PRO A 138 4.41 -3.54 3.02
N LEU A 139 3.41 -4.33 3.37
CA LEU A 139 2.42 -4.01 4.40
C LEU A 139 3.04 -3.51 5.71
N VAL A 140 2.60 -2.35 6.17
CA VAL A 140 2.99 -1.74 7.45
C VAL A 140 1.77 -1.62 8.35
N SER A 141 1.50 -2.65 9.14
CA SER A 141 0.47 -2.62 10.20
C SER A 141 0.94 -1.75 11.36
N LEU A 142 0.02 -1.09 12.03
CA LEU A 142 0.27 -0.27 13.22
C LEU A 142 -0.38 -0.89 14.46
N GLU A 143 0.02 -0.41 15.64
CA GLU A 143 -0.56 -0.74 16.96
C GLU A 143 -0.42 -2.20 17.36
N GLN A 144 -1.02 -3.12 16.62
CA GLN A 144 -1.03 -4.56 16.90
C GLN A 144 -0.98 -5.37 15.61
N THR A 145 -0.65 -6.66 15.72
CA THR A 145 -0.81 -7.63 14.62
C THR A 145 -2.20 -7.51 14.01
N SER A 146 -2.26 -7.35 12.70
CA SER A 146 -3.49 -7.11 11.97
C SER A 146 -3.62 -8.02 10.76
N ASP A 147 -4.85 -8.49 10.53
CA ASP A 147 -5.20 -9.29 9.36
C ASP A 147 -5.78 -8.39 8.27
N PHE A 148 -5.38 -8.67 7.03
CA PHE A 148 -5.85 -7.98 5.84
C PHE A 148 -6.39 -8.97 4.83
N LEU A 149 -7.56 -8.70 4.28
CA LEU A 149 -8.00 -9.33 3.05
C LEU A 149 -7.17 -8.76 1.91
N ILE A 150 -6.54 -9.63 1.14
CA ILE A 150 -5.75 -9.27 -0.02
C ILE A 150 -6.44 -9.80 -1.27
N VAL A 151 -6.56 -8.93 -2.27
CA VAL A 151 -6.96 -9.33 -3.62
C VAL A 151 -5.78 -9.08 -4.54
N ASP A 152 -5.23 -10.13 -5.10
CA ASP A 152 -4.04 -10.06 -5.93
C ASP A 152 -4.11 -11.04 -7.13
N ARG A 153 -2.99 -11.31 -7.77
CA ARG A 153 -2.91 -12.06 -9.03
C ARG A 153 -2.08 -13.33 -8.88
N ALA A 154 -2.57 -14.43 -9.45
CA ALA A 154 -1.77 -15.57 -9.90
C ALA A 154 -1.64 -15.58 -11.43
N GLY A 155 -0.59 -16.22 -11.93
CA GLY A 155 -0.28 -16.39 -13.34
C GLY A 155 1.11 -16.97 -13.51
N ILE A 156 1.51 -17.23 -14.75
CA ILE A 156 2.80 -17.87 -15.06
C ILE A 156 3.97 -16.90 -14.90
N GLU A 157 3.80 -15.65 -15.30
CA GLU A 157 4.86 -14.65 -15.25
C GLU A 157 5.22 -14.29 -13.82
N ASP A 158 6.51 -14.01 -13.57
CA ASP A 158 6.97 -13.42 -12.33
C ASP A 158 6.33 -12.04 -12.14
N ASN A 159 5.68 -11.86 -10.99
CA ASN A 159 4.86 -10.66 -10.71
C ASN A 159 5.42 -9.86 -9.54
N LEU A 160 6.70 -9.98 -9.25
CA LEU A 160 7.37 -9.22 -8.20
C LEU A 160 8.64 -8.59 -8.74
N GLU A 161 8.73 -7.28 -8.63
CA GLU A 161 9.97 -6.53 -8.81
C GLU A 161 10.27 -5.76 -7.52
N GLU A 162 11.49 -5.88 -7.03
CA GLU A 162 11.96 -5.21 -5.81
C GLU A 162 13.05 -4.20 -6.14
N TYR A 163 13.02 -3.06 -5.46
CA TYR A 163 14.05 -2.03 -5.55
C TYR A 163 14.56 -1.64 -4.16
N PHE A 164 15.85 -1.85 -3.91
CA PHE A 164 16.51 -1.49 -2.66
C PHE A 164 17.09 -0.08 -2.73
N LEU A 165 16.77 0.76 -1.76
CA LEU A 165 17.16 2.15 -1.65
C LEU A 165 18.55 2.26 -1.00
N LEU A 166 19.61 2.02 -1.79
CA LEU A 166 20.98 1.86 -1.28
C LEU A 166 21.69 3.20 -1.00
N ASP A 167 21.36 4.26 -1.74
CA ASP A 167 22.01 5.57 -1.62
C ASP A 167 21.24 6.49 -0.67
N VAL A 168 19.94 6.61 -0.89
CA VAL A 168 19.01 7.40 -0.09
C VAL A 168 17.83 6.52 0.27
N ALA A 169 17.67 6.26 1.56
CA ALA A 169 16.48 5.63 2.13
C ALA A 169 15.60 6.69 2.82
N TYR A 170 14.42 6.28 3.26
CA TYR A 170 13.50 7.21 3.90
C TYR A 170 13.13 6.72 5.29
N ARG A 171 12.72 7.66 6.15
CA ARG A 171 12.33 7.35 7.52
C ARG A 171 11.07 8.10 7.91
N ILE A 172 10.11 7.38 8.46
CA ILE A 172 8.93 7.95 9.11
C ILE A 172 9.24 8.05 10.60
N GLU A 173 9.50 9.27 11.08
CA GLU A 173 9.88 9.52 12.48
C GLU A 173 8.69 9.42 13.42
N THR A 174 7.51 9.86 12.98
CA THR A 174 6.29 9.90 13.81
C THR A 174 5.06 9.53 12.97
N ILE A 175 4.10 8.91 13.62
CA ILE A 175 2.80 8.60 13.02
C ILE A 175 1.78 9.57 13.63
N PRO A 176 1.12 10.42 12.82
CA PRO A 176 0.12 11.34 13.34
C PRO A 176 -1.08 10.57 13.91
N ALA A 177 -1.66 11.08 14.98
CA ALA A 177 -2.96 10.60 15.43
C ALA A 177 -4.03 11.12 14.46
N PHE A 178 -5.10 10.33 14.24
CA PHE A 178 -6.27 10.85 13.55
C PHE A 178 -6.88 11.96 14.40
N GLU A 179 -7.14 13.12 13.77
CA GLU A 179 -7.98 14.12 14.40
C GLU A 179 -9.39 13.52 14.55
N THR A 180 -9.82 13.34 15.79
CA THR A 180 -11.20 12.93 16.06
C THR A 180 -12.09 14.09 15.61
N GLN A 181 -12.74 13.94 14.46
CA GLN A 181 -13.81 14.86 14.09
C GLN A 181 -14.95 14.67 15.10
N ILE A 182 -15.11 15.63 15.98
CA ILE A 182 -16.19 15.73 16.96
C ILE A 182 -17.46 16.19 16.25
#